data_354941679c723867c8350b91414d5bcf
#
_entry.id   354941679c723867c8350b91414d5bcf
#
_cell.length_a   1.000
_cell.length_b   1.000
_cell.length_c   1.000
_cell.angle_alpha   90.00
_cell.angle_beta   90.00
_cell.angle_gamma   90.00
#
_symmetry.space_group_name_H-M   'P 1'
#
loop_
_entity.id
_entity.type
_entity.pdbx_description
1 polymer ?
#
loop_
_entity_poly.entity_id
_entity_poly.type
_entity_poly.pdbx_seq_one_letter_code
_entity_poly.pdbx_strand_id
1 'polypeptide(L)'
;MSKETYLHLVTLLKPAIHQRNTKFRECVSAEERILITLRYLGSGCTFVSLGLYFARGDNTICKVIAEMTVIIWEILNGDYMPLPDVQHWKDIAARFDRLWNLPNCLGACDGKHIRIEKLPDSGSSNFNYKSYHSIVLMACCDSDRLLFTVIETGYAGRNSDGGIFSASRIKRWIEHGRLNIPLPSKLPNDQSNYEFPY
;
A
#
# COMPACT_ATOMS: atom_id res chain seq x y z
N MET A 1 -8.47 -6.39 -15.35
CA MET A 1 -7.08 -6.30 -15.84
C MET A 1 -7.03 -6.83 -17.27
N SER A 2 -6.33 -6.15 -18.19
CA SER A 2 -6.16 -6.63 -19.56
C SER A 2 -5.19 -7.82 -19.63
N LYS A 3 -5.23 -8.57 -20.74
CA LYS A 3 -4.28 -9.67 -20.97
C LYS A 3 -2.83 -9.16 -21.02
N GLU A 4 -2.62 -8.00 -21.64
CA GLU A 4 -1.31 -7.37 -21.74
C GLU A 4 -0.72 -7.01 -20.39
N THR A 5 -1.54 -6.36 -19.52
CA THR A 5 -1.14 -6.04 -18.15
C THR A 5 -0.79 -7.29 -17.35
N TYR A 6 -1.57 -8.38 -17.52
CA TYR A 6 -1.28 -9.65 -16.88
C TYR A 6 0.05 -10.24 -17.35
N LEU A 7 0.31 -10.27 -18.65
CA LEU A 7 1.55 -10.79 -19.21
C LEU A 7 2.76 -9.98 -18.76
N HIS A 8 2.62 -8.65 -18.70
CA HIS A 8 3.65 -7.77 -18.14
C HIS A 8 3.95 -8.12 -16.68
N LEU A 9 2.92 -8.28 -15.86
CA LEU A 9 3.08 -8.68 -14.46
C LEU A 9 3.77 -10.06 -14.32
N VAL A 10 3.40 -11.03 -15.15
CA VAL A 10 4.07 -12.34 -15.20
C VAL A 10 5.56 -12.18 -15.52
N THR A 11 5.90 -11.35 -16.49
CA THR A 11 7.30 -11.10 -16.86
C THR A 11 8.11 -10.55 -15.70
N LEU A 12 7.54 -9.63 -14.92
CA LEU A 12 8.20 -9.03 -13.76
C LEU A 12 8.36 -10.00 -12.59
N LEU A 13 7.32 -10.79 -12.28
CA LEU A 13 7.29 -11.60 -11.06
C LEU A 13 7.90 -13.00 -11.24
N LYS A 14 7.81 -13.59 -12.43
CA LYS A 14 8.24 -14.97 -12.68
C LYS A 14 9.69 -15.28 -12.26
N PRO A 15 10.68 -14.39 -12.46
CA PRO A 15 12.06 -14.65 -12.04
C PRO A 15 12.23 -14.83 -10.53
N ALA A 16 11.38 -14.21 -9.72
CA ALA A 16 11.43 -14.29 -8.25
C ALA A 16 10.64 -15.47 -7.68
N ILE A 17 9.83 -16.16 -8.51
CA ILE A 17 9.00 -17.26 -8.05
C ILE A 17 9.80 -18.55 -8.11
N HIS A 18 10.20 -19.06 -6.96
CA HIS A 18 10.89 -20.33 -6.86
C HIS A 18 9.93 -21.50 -7.06
N GLN A 19 10.24 -22.38 -8.02
CA GLN A 19 9.46 -23.58 -8.31
C GLN A 19 10.36 -24.80 -8.16
N ARG A 20 9.87 -25.80 -7.44
CA ARG A 20 10.52 -27.10 -7.36
C ARG A 20 9.51 -28.22 -7.67
N ASN A 21 9.66 -28.82 -8.84
CA ASN A 21 8.96 -30.07 -9.14
C ASN A 21 9.55 -31.21 -8.32
N THR A 22 8.71 -32.05 -7.78
CA THR A 22 9.12 -33.30 -7.13
C THR A 22 8.70 -34.48 -8.00
N LYS A 23 9.30 -35.64 -7.75
CA LYS A 23 8.93 -36.90 -8.48
C LYS A 23 7.46 -37.28 -8.30
N PHE A 24 6.79 -36.76 -7.28
CA PHE A 24 5.42 -37.14 -6.90
C PHE A 24 4.38 -36.07 -7.24
N ARG A 25 4.79 -34.83 -7.53
CA ARG A 25 3.86 -33.75 -7.74
C ARG A 25 4.50 -32.63 -8.56
N GLU A 26 3.77 -32.17 -9.57
CA GLU A 26 4.08 -30.91 -10.25
C GLU A 26 3.79 -29.72 -9.33
N CYS A 27 4.67 -28.74 -9.33
CA CYS A 27 4.45 -27.50 -8.58
C CYS A 27 3.38 -26.65 -9.27
N VAL A 28 2.74 -25.78 -8.50
CA VAL A 28 1.85 -24.74 -9.04
C VAL A 28 2.69 -23.79 -9.88
N SER A 29 2.36 -23.59 -11.14
CA SER A 29 3.12 -22.74 -12.06
C SER A 29 3.15 -21.28 -11.59
N ALA A 30 4.12 -20.48 -12.04
CA ALA A 30 4.20 -19.07 -11.71
C ALA A 30 2.95 -18.31 -12.15
N GLU A 31 2.47 -18.59 -13.34
CA GLU A 31 1.28 -17.99 -13.92
C GLU A 31 0.04 -18.31 -13.07
N GLU A 32 -0.11 -19.54 -12.65
CA GLU A 32 -1.24 -19.96 -11.79
C GLU A 32 -1.15 -19.31 -10.40
N ARG A 33 0.04 -19.22 -9.79
CA ARG A 33 0.25 -18.54 -8.51
C ARG A 33 -0.15 -17.08 -8.58
N ILE A 34 0.23 -16.37 -9.64
CA ILE A 34 -0.15 -14.99 -9.89
C ILE A 34 -1.66 -14.86 -10.02
N LEU A 35 -2.31 -15.73 -10.81
CA LEU A 35 -3.77 -15.70 -11.00
C LEU A 35 -4.55 -15.96 -9.71
N ILE A 36 -4.13 -16.96 -8.91
CA ILE A 36 -4.73 -17.24 -7.59
C ILE A 36 -4.68 -16.00 -6.72
N THR A 37 -3.50 -15.38 -6.63
CA THR A 37 -3.28 -14.20 -5.76
C THR A 37 -4.06 -12.98 -6.24
N LEU A 38 -4.06 -12.70 -7.53
CA LEU A 38 -4.83 -11.60 -8.10
C LEU A 38 -6.34 -11.78 -7.90
N ARG A 39 -6.84 -13.02 -8.05
CA ARG A 39 -8.24 -13.31 -7.81
C ARG A 39 -8.60 -13.13 -6.33
N TYR A 40 -7.74 -13.58 -5.42
CA TYR A 40 -7.92 -13.34 -3.99
C TYR A 40 -7.99 -11.85 -3.66
N LEU A 41 -7.00 -11.08 -4.09
CA LEU A 41 -6.90 -9.64 -3.80
C LEU A 41 -8.03 -8.83 -4.46
N GLY A 42 -8.48 -9.22 -5.65
CA GLY A 42 -9.49 -8.50 -6.40
C GLY A 42 -10.94 -8.86 -6.06
N SER A 43 -11.19 -10.04 -5.51
CA SER A 43 -12.57 -10.52 -5.27
C SER A 43 -12.89 -10.84 -3.81
N GLY A 44 -11.89 -10.95 -2.93
CA GLY A 44 -12.08 -11.33 -1.53
C GLY A 44 -12.62 -12.77 -1.35
N CYS A 45 -12.41 -13.67 -2.33
CA CYS A 45 -12.84 -15.05 -2.23
C CYS A 45 -12.16 -15.76 -1.06
N THR A 46 -12.86 -16.73 -0.44
CA THR A 46 -12.27 -17.61 0.58
C THR A 46 -11.25 -18.57 -0.03
N PHE A 47 -10.32 -19.09 0.77
CA PHE A 47 -9.35 -20.10 0.31
C PHE A 47 -10.03 -21.36 -0.19
N VAL A 48 -11.14 -21.80 0.43
CA VAL A 48 -11.96 -22.92 0.00
C VAL A 48 -12.52 -22.70 -1.40
N SER A 49 -13.12 -21.52 -1.65
CA SER A 49 -13.66 -21.18 -2.96
C SER A 49 -12.57 -21.16 -4.05
N LEU A 50 -11.41 -20.63 -3.73
CA LEU A 50 -10.26 -20.63 -4.64
C LEU A 50 -9.72 -22.05 -4.85
N GLY A 51 -9.67 -22.86 -3.78
CA GLY A 51 -9.27 -24.27 -3.86
C GLY A 51 -10.12 -25.06 -4.82
N LEU A 52 -11.44 -24.89 -4.75
CA LEU A 52 -12.39 -25.52 -5.69
C LEU A 52 -12.19 -25.01 -7.13
N TYR A 53 -12.02 -23.71 -7.31
CA TYR A 53 -11.87 -23.11 -8.64
C TYR A 53 -10.59 -23.54 -9.36
N PHE A 54 -9.47 -23.61 -8.64
CA PHE A 54 -8.16 -23.98 -9.18
C PHE A 54 -7.82 -25.49 -9.02
N ALA A 55 -8.73 -26.29 -8.48
CA ALA A 55 -8.52 -27.70 -8.15
C ALA A 55 -7.25 -27.93 -7.28
N ARG A 56 -7.09 -27.09 -6.25
CA ARG A 56 -5.96 -27.12 -5.31
C ARG A 56 -6.46 -27.20 -3.86
N GLY A 57 -5.69 -27.82 -2.99
CA GLY A 57 -6.02 -27.84 -1.56
C GLY A 57 -5.89 -26.44 -0.92
N ASP A 58 -6.76 -26.13 0.05
CA ASP A 58 -6.85 -24.84 0.74
C ASP A 58 -5.52 -24.39 1.35
N ASN A 59 -4.75 -25.31 1.94
CA ASN A 59 -3.42 -25.03 2.48
C ASN A 59 -2.43 -24.62 1.38
N THR A 60 -2.57 -25.15 0.16
CA THR A 60 -1.75 -24.76 -0.99
C THR A 60 -2.10 -23.34 -1.42
N ILE A 61 -3.40 -23.02 -1.51
CA ILE A 61 -3.90 -21.69 -1.81
C ILE A 61 -3.38 -20.66 -0.79
N CYS A 62 -3.52 -20.97 0.51
CA CYS A 62 -3.05 -20.10 1.58
C CYS A 62 -1.54 -19.80 1.46
N LYS A 63 -0.71 -20.82 1.27
CA LYS A 63 0.74 -20.67 1.10
C LYS A 63 1.09 -19.86 -0.15
N VAL A 64 0.43 -20.13 -1.28
CA VAL A 64 0.65 -19.39 -2.53
C VAL A 64 0.36 -17.90 -2.31
N ILE A 65 -0.77 -17.56 -1.70
CA ILE A 65 -1.14 -16.17 -1.47
C ILE A 65 -0.14 -15.49 -0.53
N ALA A 66 0.24 -16.14 0.57
CA ALA A 66 1.21 -15.60 1.54
C ALA A 66 2.58 -15.31 0.90
N GLU A 67 3.10 -16.24 0.10
CA GLU A 67 4.37 -16.07 -0.61
C GLU A 67 4.27 -14.97 -1.69
N MET A 68 3.22 -15.03 -2.51
CA MET A 68 3.07 -14.12 -3.64
C MET A 68 2.81 -12.68 -3.25
N THR A 69 2.09 -12.43 -2.15
CA THR A 69 1.89 -11.05 -1.66
C THR A 69 3.20 -10.37 -1.26
N VAL A 70 4.13 -11.13 -0.67
CA VAL A 70 5.48 -10.63 -0.36
C VAL A 70 6.26 -10.35 -1.64
N ILE A 71 6.30 -11.29 -2.57
CA ILE A 71 7.01 -11.14 -3.85
C ILE A 71 6.48 -9.93 -4.65
N ILE A 72 5.16 -9.79 -4.73
CA ILE A 72 4.51 -8.65 -5.41
C ILE A 72 4.98 -7.33 -4.77
N TRP A 73 4.97 -7.26 -3.44
CA TRP A 73 5.42 -6.06 -2.73
C TRP A 73 6.90 -5.76 -2.99
N GLU A 74 7.77 -6.74 -2.82
CA GLU A 74 9.22 -6.57 -2.97
C GLU A 74 9.63 -6.14 -4.39
N ILE A 75 8.97 -6.69 -5.40
CA ILE A 75 9.32 -6.40 -6.81
C ILE A 75 8.70 -5.08 -7.29
N LEU A 76 7.45 -4.79 -6.90
CA LEU A 76 6.72 -3.69 -7.52
C LEU A 76 6.77 -2.39 -6.72
N ASN A 77 7.05 -2.43 -5.41
CA ASN A 77 6.93 -1.20 -4.61
C ASN A 77 7.91 -0.10 -5.07
N GLY A 78 9.13 -0.47 -5.50
CA GLY A 78 10.14 0.50 -5.94
C GLY A 78 9.75 1.28 -7.20
N ASP A 79 9.07 0.62 -8.13
CA ASP A 79 8.66 1.23 -9.41
C ASP A 79 7.31 1.94 -9.32
N TYR A 80 6.36 1.38 -8.53
CA TYR A 80 4.98 1.88 -8.46
C TYR A 80 4.70 2.79 -7.27
N MET A 81 5.59 2.80 -6.28
CA MET A 81 5.51 3.69 -5.12
C MET A 81 6.91 4.23 -4.74
N PRO A 82 7.65 4.82 -5.69
CA PRO A 82 8.93 5.44 -5.35
C PRO A 82 8.71 6.60 -4.39
N LEU A 83 9.61 6.76 -3.43
CA LEU A 83 9.61 7.98 -2.60
C LEU A 83 9.86 9.19 -3.50
N PRO A 84 9.01 10.23 -3.43
CA PRO A 84 9.19 11.41 -4.25
C PRO A 84 10.52 12.12 -3.97
N ASP A 85 11.14 12.62 -5.01
CA ASP A 85 12.25 13.57 -4.91
C ASP A 85 11.74 15.01 -4.71
N VAL A 86 12.65 15.95 -4.56
CA VAL A 86 12.31 17.38 -4.36
C VAL A 86 11.45 17.94 -5.50
N GLN A 87 11.75 17.57 -6.73
CA GLN A 87 10.99 18.07 -7.89
C GLN A 87 9.59 17.46 -7.94
N HIS A 88 9.48 16.17 -7.71
CA HIS A 88 8.18 15.49 -7.67
C HIS A 88 7.28 16.05 -6.56
N TRP A 89 7.84 16.37 -5.37
CA TRP A 89 7.08 17.07 -4.32
C TRP A 89 6.57 18.44 -4.76
N LYS A 90 7.40 19.24 -5.45
CA LYS A 90 6.96 20.53 -6.00
C LYS A 90 5.86 20.36 -7.04
N ASP A 91 5.93 19.35 -7.88
CA ASP A 91 4.89 19.04 -8.88
C ASP A 91 3.57 18.63 -8.20
N ILE A 92 3.62 17.85 -7.11
CA ILE A 92 2.45 17.51 -6.29
C ILE A 92 1.85 18.78 -5.68
N ALA A 93 2.67 19.62 -5.06
CA ALA A 93 2.22 20.87 -4.44
C ALA A 93 1.58 21.83 -5.46
N ALA A 94 2.18 21.98 -6.64
CA ALA A 94 1.61 22.78 -7.73
C ALA A 94 0.24 22.26 -8.21
N ARG A 95 0.04 20.93 -8.19
CA ARG A 95 -1.26 20.35 -8.51
C ARG A 95 -2.30 20.59 -7.41
N PHE A 96 -1.91 20.50 -6.13
CA PHE A 96 -2.79 20.85 -5.00
C PHE A 96 -3.21 22.32 -5.06
N ASP A 97 -2.28 23.22 -5.34
CA ASP A 97 -2.59 24.66 -5.51
C ASP A 97 -3.57 24.88 -6.66
N ARG A 98 -3.27 24.35 -7.84
CA ARG A 98 -4.12 24.52 -9.04
C ARG A 98 -5.53 23.94 -8.89
N LEU A 99 -5.68 22.75 -8.29
CA LEU A 99 -6.94 22.01 -8.25
C LEU A 99 -7.78 22.36 -7.01
N TRP A 100 -7.13 22.66 -5.90
CA TRP A 100 -7.78 22.79 -4.60
C TRP A 100 -7.48 24.12 -3.90
N ASN A 101 -6.69 24.99 -4.54
CA ASN A 101 -6.21 26.24 -3.93
C ASN A 101 -5.52 26.03 -2.57
N LEU A 102 -4.70 24.97 -2.51
CA LEU A 102 -3.91 24.58 -1.34
C LEU A 102 -2.42 24.64 -1.71
N PRO A 103 -1.78 25.81 -1.66
CA PRO A 103 -0.36 25.95 -1.95
C PRO A 103 0.49 25.20 -0.91
N ASN A 104 1.68 24.77 -1.32
CA ASN A 104 2.64 24.01 -0.49
C ASN A 104 2.10 22.71 0.10
N CYS A 105 0.97 22.20 -0.34
CA CYS A 105 0.41 20.95 0.13
C CYS A 105 1.05 19.75 -0.61
N LEU A 106 1.66 18.84 0.14
CA LEU A 106 2.37 17.67 -0.39
C LEU A 106 1.52 16.40 -0.47
N GLY A 107 0.34 16.39 0.14
CA GLY A 107 -0.51 15.21 0.12
C GLY A 107 -1.66 15.28 1.10
N ALA A 108 -2.68 14.46 0.84
CA ALA A 108 -3.75 14.19 1.78
C ALA A 108 -3.48 12.85 2.48
N CYS A 109 -3.42 12.87 3.81
CA CYS A 109 -3.19 11.67 4.61
C CYS A 109 -4.45 11.27 5.37
N ASP A 110 -4.79 9.97 5.32
CA ASP A 110 -5.94 9.43 6.03
C ASP A 110 -5.67 8.00 6.52
N GLY A 111 -6.43 7.58 7.55
CA GLY A 111 -6.39 6.26 8.14
C GLY A 111 -7.54 5.37 7.68
N LYS A 112 -7.24 4.29 6.97
CA LYS A 112 -8.23 3.31 6.53
C LYS A 112 -8.26 2.08 7.42
N HIS A 113 -9.41 1.81 8.06
CA HIS A 113 -9.63 0.55 8.77
C HIS A 113 -9.81 -0.60 7.79
N ILE A 114 -8.92 -1.59 7.87
CA ILE A 114 -9.02 -2.86 7.15
C ILE A 114 -9.55 -3.88 8.15
N ARG A 115 -10.76 -4.41 7.85
CA ARG A 115 -11.39 -5.42 8.71
C ARG A 115 -10.55 -6.68 8.75
N ILE A 116 -10.36 -7.22 9.95
CA ILE A 116 -9.71 -8.50 10.20
C ILE A 116 -10.58 -9.37 11.11
N GLU A 117 -10.32 -10.66 11.12
CA GLU A 117 -10.81 -11.52 12.19
C GLU A 117 -10.09 -11.20 13.51
N LYS A 118 -10.76 -11.48 14.63
CA LYS A 118 -10.13 -11.29 15.94
C LYS A 118 -8.87 -12.15 16.03
N LEU A 119 -7.74 -11.51 16.25
CA LEU A 119 -6.49 -12.24 16.44
C LEU A 119 -6.50 -12.92 17.82
N PRO A 120 -5.96 -14.16 17.93
CA PRO A 120 -5.77 -14.80 19.22
C PRO A 120 -5.03 -13.86 20.18
N ASP A 121 -5.43 -13.87 21.43
CA ASP A 121 -4.82 -13.11 22.53
C ASP A 121 -4.73 -11.60 22.35
N SER A 122 -5.36 -11.03 21.32
CA SER A 122 -5.33 -9.59 21.03
C SER A 122 -6.23 -8.74 21.93
N GLY A 123 -7.08 -9.36 22.76
CA GLY A 123 -8.06 -8.65 23.59
C GLY A 123 -8.93 -7.71 22.77
N SER A 124 -9.02 -6.44 23.16
CA SER A 124 -9.75 -5.37 22.45
C SER A 124 -8.84 -4.44 21.66
N SER A 125 -7.55 -4.73 21.54
CA SER A 125 -6.58 -3.82 20.90
C SER A 125 -6.96 -3.44 19.48
N ASN A 126 -7.47 -4.38 18.70
CA ASN A 126 -7.87 -4.17 17.32
C ASN A 126 -9.36 -3.83 17.14
N PHE A 127 -10.12 -3.71 18.24
CA PHE A 127 -11.54 -3.37 18.19
C PHE A 127 -11.70 -1.86 18.00
N ASN A 128 -12.32 -1.45 16.91
CA ASN A 128 -12.45 -0.05 16.53
C ASN A 128 -13.80 0.57 16.93
N TYR A 129 -13.93 1.88 16.76
CA TYR A 129 -15.15 2.64 17.06
C TYR A 129 -16.37 2.25 16.21
N LYS A 130 -16.16 1.53 15.09
CA LYS A 130 -17.23 1.00 14.22
C LYS A 130 -17.65 -0.41 14.62
N SER A 131 -17.27 -0.88 15.81
CA SER A 131 -17.66 -2.16 16.41
C SER A 131 -17.19 -3.41 15.64
N TYR A 132 -15.99 -3.37 15.06
CA TYR A 132 -15.34 -4.55 14.48
C TYR A 132 -13.82 -4.54 14.70
N HIS A 133 -13.18 -5.70 14.54
CA HIS A 133 -11.72 -5.79 14.61
C HIS A 133 -11.09 -5.32 13.30
N SER A 134 -10.05 -4.49 13.39
CA SER A 134 -9.33 -3.94 12.24
C SER A 134 -7.87 -3.66 12.55
N ILE A 135 -7.07 -3.60 11.51
CA ILE A 135 -5.79 -2.89 11.46
C ILE A 135 -5.98 -1.62 10.66
N VAL A 136 -5.14 -0.62 10.89
CA VAL A 136 -5.22 0.65 10.17
C VAL A 136 -4.07 0.73 9.16
N LEU A 137 -4.43 1.08 7.93
CA LEU A 137 -3.54 1.53 6.88
C LEU A 137 -3.54 3.07 6.90
N MET A 138 -2.42 3.69 7.27
CA MET A 138 -2.18 5.11 7.09
C MET A 138 -1.61 5.32 5.70
N ALA A 139 -2.24 6.16 4.90
CA ALA A 139 -1.83 6.42 3.53
C ALA A 139 -1.87 7.92 3.22
N CYS A 140 -0.87 8.40 2.49
CA CYS A 140 -0.87 9.73 1.90
C CYS A 140 -0.98 9.58 0.38
N CYS A 141 -1.78 10.42 -0.26
CA CYS A 141 -1.98 10.41 -1.71
C CYS A 141 -1.81 11.79 -2.33
N ASP A 142 -1.57 11.83 -3.64
CA ASP A 142 -1.50 13.05 -4.43
C ASP A 142 -2.90 13.64 -4.74
N SER A 143 -2.93 14.79 -5.41
CA SER A 143 -4.14 15.62 -5.57
C SER A 143 -5.08 15.21 -6.71
N ASP A 144 -4.58 14.56 -7.75
CA ASP A 144 -5.32 14.34 -9.00
C ASP A 144 -5.47 12.87 -9.39
N ARG A 145 -4.41 12.09 -9.26
CA ARG A 145 -4.40 10.68 -9.65
C ARG A 145 -4.74 9.76 -8.50
N LEU A 146 -4.84 10.29 -7.29
CA LEU A 146 -5.07 9.55 -6.05
C LEU A 146 -4.05 8.40 -5.86
N LEU A 147 -2.83 8.61 -6.37
CA LEU A 147 -1.75 7.66 -6.20
C LEU A 147 -1.17 7.79 -4.79
N PHE A 148 -0.91 6.65 -4.19
CA PHE A 148 -0.24 6.63 -2.89
C PHE A 148 1.21 7.08 -3.03
N THR A 149 1.60 8.08 -2.25
CA THR A 149 2.99 8.57 -2.15
C THR A 149 3.72 7.88 -1.01
N VAL A 150 3.04 7.69 0.11
CA VAL A 150 3.59 6.97 1.27
C VAL A 150 2.47 6.16 1.92
N ILE A 151 2.78 4.94 2.32
CA ILE A 151 1.86 4.09 3.10
C ILE A 151 2.57 3.47 4.29
N GLU A 152 1.81 3.25 5.35
CA GLU A 152 2.23 2.48 6.51
C GLU A 152 1.04 1.70 7.09
N THR A 153 1.23 0.46 7.50
CA THR A 153 0.15 -0.40 8.00
C THR A 153 0.55 -1.15 9.26
N GLY A 154 -0.45 -1.73 9.94
CA GLY A 154 -0.23 -2.58 11.10
C GLY A 154 -0.62 -1.93 12.43
N TYR A 155 -1.13 -0.72 12.41
CA TYR A 155 -1.63 -0.07 13.62
C TYR A 155 -2.95 -0.68 14.10
N ALA A 156 -3.09 -0.78 15.43
CA ALA A 156 -4.28 -1.35 16.05
C ALA A 156 -5.53 -0.51 15.79
N GLY A 157 -6.66 -1.17 15.50
CA GLY A 157 -7.90 -0.51 15.12
C GLY A 157 -8.50 0.44 16.16
N ARG A 158 -8.11 0.34 17.42
CA ARG A 158 -8.55 1.28 18.48
C ARG A 158 -7.87 2.65 18.40
N ASN A 159 -6.75 2.77 17.65
CA ASN A 159 -5.99 4.02 17.61
C ASN A 159 -6.69 5.03 16.71
N SER A 160 -6.62 6.32 17.08
CA SER A 160 -7.05 7.43 16.23
C SER A 160 -6.00 7.75 15.16
N ASP A 161 -6.43 8.34 14.05
CA ASP A 161 -5.53 8.71 12.94
C ASP A 161 -4.42 9.66 13.38
N GLY A 162 -4.73 10.66 14.23
CA GLY A 162 -3.72 11.56 14.81
C GLY A 162 -2.72 10.83 15.70
N GLY A 163 -3.18 9.85 16.50
CA GLY A 163 -2.31 8.99 17.32
C GLY A 163 -1.41 8.10 16.47
N ILE A 164 -1.96 7.53 15.40
CA ILE A 164 -1.21 6.72 14.42
C ILE A 164 -0.16 7.59 13.74
N PHE A 165 -0.55 8.75 13.21
CA PHE A 165 0.38 9.66 12.55
C PHE A 165 1.53 10.06 13.50
N SER A 166 1.23 10.39 14.75
CA SER A 166 2.23 10.76 15.75
C SER A 166 3.26 9.66 16.05
N ALA A 167 2.85 8.39 15.95
CA ALA A 167 3.71 7.22 16.16
C ALA A 167 4.36 6.69 14.87
N SER A 168 3.96 7.22 13.71
CA SER A 168 4.31 6.67 12.39
C SER A 168 5.78 6.89 12.00
N ARG A 169 6.26 6.05 11.09
CA ARG A 169 7.52 6.29 10.38
C ARG A 169 7.43 7.50 9.47
N ILE A 170 6.25 7.77 8.92
CA ILE A 170 5.99 8.93 8.06
C ILE A 170 6.38 10.21 8.80
N LYS A 171 5.83 10.42 10.01
CA LYS A 171 6.20 11.59 10.85
C LYS A 171 7.69 11.63 11.13
N ARG A 172 8.28 10.52 11.55
CA ARG A 172 9.73 10.44 11.82
C ARG A 172 10.57 10.76 10.59
N TRP A 173 10.16 10.35 9.41
CA TRP A 173 10.85 10.66 8.15
C TRP A 173 10.74 12.14 7.80
N ILE A 174 9.60 12.77 8.06
CA ILE A 174 9.44 14.23 7.94
C ILE A 174 10.42 14.93 8.87
N GLU A 175 10.38 14.62 10.17
CA GLU A 175 11.21 15.25 11.20
C GLU A 175 12.72 15.08 10.96
N HIS A 176 13.15 13.99 10.34
CA HIS A 176 14.56 13.71 10.05
C HIS A 176 14.97 14.03 8.60
N GLY A 177 14.13 14.73 7.84
CA GLY A 177 14.44 15.14 6.46
C GLY A 177 14.61 13.97 5.46
N ARG A 178 14.05 12.80 5.76
CA ARG A 178 14.22 11.59 4.90
C ARG A 178 13.27 11.54 3.71
N LEU A 179 12.29 12.42 3.65
CA LEU A 179 11.31 12.46 2.55
C LEU A 179 11.69 13.43 1.44
N ASN A 180 12.89 14.04 1.48
CA ASN A 180 13.33 15.03 0.50
C ASN A 180 12.32 16.17 0.29
N ILE A 181 11.63 16.58 1.36
CA ILE A 181 10.66 17.68 1.30
C ILE A 181 11.38 18.96 0.88
N PRO A 182 10.82 19.75 -0.04
CA PRO A 182 11.42 21.02 -0.46
C PRO A 182 11.63 21.98 0.72
N LEU A 183 12.61 22.87 0.58
CA LEU A 183 12.76 24.00 1.51
C LEU A 183 11.53 24.89 1.47
N PRO A 184 11.20 25.58 2.59
CA PRO A 184 10.10 26.53 2.64
C PRO A 184 10.10 27.49 1.46
N SER A 185 8.93 27.87 0.99
CA SER A 185 8.77 28.81 -0.12
C SER A 185 7.66 29.82 0.16
N LYS A 186 7.66 30.92 -0.59
CA LYS A 186 6.59 31.93 -0.52
C LYS A 186 5.30 31.34 -1.06
N LEU A 187 4.18 31.75 -0.46
CA LEU A 187 2.86 31.42 -1.02
C LEU A 187 2.61 32.22 -2.32
N PRO A 188 1.82 31.67 -3.24
CA PRO A 188 1.40 32.41 -4.43
C PRO A 188 0.75 33.75 -4.05
N ASN A 189 1.15 34.81 -4.73
CA ASN A 189 0.66 36.19 -4.50
C ASN A 189 0.95 36.79 -3.11
N ASP A 190 1.75 36.16 -2.26
CA ASP A 190 2.16 36.72 -0.99
C ASP A 190 3.24 37.78 -1.22
N GLN A 191 2.96 39.02 -0.77
CA GLN A 191 3.89 40.14 -0.82
C GLN A 191 4.80 40.23 0.41
N SER A 192 4.58 39.35 1.39
CA SER A 192 5.44 39.23 2.56
C SER A 192 6.78 38.58 2.20
N ASN A 193 7.78 38.78 3.06
CA ASN A 193 9.05 38.08 2.90
C ASN A 193 9.09 36.74 3.67
N TYR A 194 7.93 36.24 4.10
CA TYR A 194 7.85 35.00 4.82
C TYR A 194 7.85 33.81 3.86
N GLU A 195 8.55 32.76 4.25
CA GLU A 195 8.55 31.46 3.58
C GLU A 195 7.77 30.47 4.44
N PHE A 196 6.89 29.74 3.81
CA PHE A 196 6.02 28.76 4.46
C PHE A 196 6.51 27.34 4.13
N PRO A 197 6.47 26.42 5.10
CA PRO A 197 6.82 25.03 4.83
C PRO A 197 5.86 24.39 3.82
N TYR A 198 6.37 23.38 3.16
CA TYR A 198 5.55 22.48 2.35
C TYR A 198 4.78 21.52 3.21
#